data_4cfd713bfff693f772eaf9bbc82d92e4
#
_entry.id   4cfd713bfff693f772eaf9bbc82d92e4
#
_cell.length_a   1.000
_cell.length_b   1.000
_cell.length_c   1.000
_cell.angle_alpha   90.00
_cell.angle_beta   90.00
_cell.angle_gamma   90.00
#
_symmetry.space_group_name_H-M   'P 1'
#
loop_
_entity.id
_entity.type
_entity.pdbx_description
1 polymer ?
#
loop_
_entity_poly.entity_id
_entity_poly.type
_entity_poly.pdbx_seq_one_letter_code
_entity_poly.pdbx_strand_id
1 'polypeptide(L)'
;MSLLPNILHGFGIPFSALMSVIFGLMIVSFPLGAYAIFNSDIGDDIDYTYPLEKFDIFIAGVNLQIPLEYQIGDLFIIFWSIFVILFVISFLGPKKNFMKMIGNILSNEKTSFSDNYMLNIIKWFSILVLVSAVITIIQESFGIVTEPPDTANDLILFLQISLAPITEEIGFRLILIGIPLFLIYSHKSSIKFFIKSLWSPYSNLHVYDSKKAIGLIVIVGIFFGVAHVISGEPWTTGKILQASVGGIILGWVYFRYGLAAAIILHWATNYFIYSYLFLISELNGISVQNASNHSMIGTFEVILIVSGIVSVAMLFLQYKNSLSSAIVSE
;
A
#
# COMPACT_ATOMS: atom_id res chain seq x y z
N MET A 1 1.57 24.24 -32.07
CA MET A 1 1.35 22.91 -31.45
C MET A 1 2.10 22.88 -30.15
N SER A 2 1.47 22.66 -28.99
CA SER A 2 2.16 22.60 -27.69
C SER A 2 3.03 21.35 -27.63
N LEU A 3 4.29 21.46 -27.24
CA LEU A 3 5.23 20.33 -27.04
C LEU A 3 4.77 19.36 -25.92
N LEU A 4 3.89 19.82 -25.06
CA LEU A 4 3.44 19.09 -23.87
C LEU A 4 2.78 17.72 -24.14
N PRO A 5 1.90 17.53 -25.15
CA PRO A 5 1.32 16.23 -25.46
C PRO A 5 2.37 15.20 -25.90
N ASN A 6 3.37 15.63 -26.66
CA ASN A 6 4.45 14.73 -27.10
C ASN A 6 5.36 14.32 -25.95
N ILE A 7 5.64 15.23 -25.02
CA ILE A 7 6.39 14.92 -23.79
C ILE A 7 5.61 13.94 -22.93
N LEU A 8 4.31 14.18 -22.73
CA LEU A 8 3.46 13.28 -21.94
C LEU A 8 3.41 11.87 -22.53
N HIS A 9 3.32 11.75 -23.85
CA HIS A 9 3.37 10.47 -24.56
C HIS A 9 4.73 9.80 -24.41
N GLY A 10 5.83 10.54 -24.57
CA GLY A 10 7.20 10.03 -24.39
C GLY A 10 7.42 9.44 -22.99
N PHE A 11 6.93 10.10 -21.93
CA PHE A 11 6.96 9.58 -20.57
C PHE A 11 5.98 8.42 -20.34
N GLY A 12 4.91 8.32 -21.11
CA GLY A 12 3.92 7.23 -21.03
C GLY A 12 4.52 5.85 -21.32
N ILE A 13 5.53 5.77 -22.20
CA ILE A 13 6.20 4.50 -22.54
C ILE A 13 6.97 3.91 -21.36
N PRO A 14 7.98 4.58 -20.77
CA PRO A 14 8.70 4.05 -19.61
C PRO A 14 7.79 3.88 -18.40
N PHE A 15 6.82 4.75 -18.19
CA PHE A 15 5.81 4.60 -17.16
C PHE A 15 5.05 3.29 -17.32
N SER A 16 4.52 2.99 -18.52
CA SER A 16 3.76 1.76 -18.78
C SER A 16 4.62 0.51 -18.59
N ALA A 17 5.88 0.54 -19.03
CA ALA A 17 6.81 -0.57 -18.87
C ALA A 17 7.07 -0.85 -17.37
N LEU A 18 7.39 0.19 -16.58
CA LEU A 18 7.63 0.05 -15.14
C LEU A 18 6.40 -0.44 -14.39
N MET A 19 5.21 0.12 -14.69
CA MET A 19 3.95 -0.34 -14.08
C MET A 19 3.69 -1.82 -14.39
N SER A 20 3.97 -2.28 -15.62
CA SER A 20 3.78 -3.68 -16.02
C SER A 20 4.77 -4.63 -15.33
N VAL A 21 6.03 -4.23 -15.18
CA VAL A 21 7.05 -5.01 -14.45
C VAL A 21 6.64 -5.17 -12.98
N ILE A 22 6.31 -4.06 -12.30
CA ILE A 22 5.91 -4.12 -10.89
C ILE A 22 4.63 -4.95 -10.72
N PHE A 23 3.64 -4.81 -11.61
CA PHE A 23 2.46 -5.64 -11.61
C PHE A 23 2.78 -7.14 -11.71
N GLY A 24 3.69 -7.52 -12.61
CA GLY A 24 4.16 -8.91 -12.74
C GLY A 24 4.83 -9.43 -11.46
N LEU A 25 5.71 -8.62 -10.86
CA LEU A 25 6.35 -8.95 -9.59
C LEU A 25 5.32 -9.11 -8.46
N MET A 26 4.30 -8.25 -8.40
CA MET A 26 3.21 -8.37 -7.41
C MET A 26 2.43 -9.69 -7.59
N ILE A 27 2.15 -10.13 -8.81
CA ILE A 27 1.50 -11.43 -9.05
C ILE A 27 2.38 -12.58 -8.55
N VAL A 28 3.68 -12.55 -8.85
CA VAL A 28 4.62 -13.60 -8.44
C VAL A 28 4.76 -13.68 -6.91
N SER A 29 4.59 -12.58 -6.20
CA SER A 29 4.67 -12.59 -4.73
C SER A 29 3.60 -13.45 -4.05
N PHE A 30 2.43 -13.64 -4.67
CA PHE A 30 1.37 -14.48 -4.10
C PHE A 30 1.81 -15.93 -3.86
N PRO A 31 2.31 -16.68 -4.88
CA PRO A 31 2.83 -18.01 -4.64
C PRO A 31 4.09 -18.02 -3.77
N LEU A 32 4.94 -16.97 -3.81
CA LEU A 32 6.14 -16.91 -2.96
C LEU A 32 5.79 -16.84 -1.48
N GLY A 33 4.83 -15.99 -1.09
CA GLY A 33 4.39 -15.92 0.30
C GLY A 33 3.65 -17.18 0.75
N ALA A 34 2.90 -17.84 -0.14
CA ALA A 34 2.32 -19.15 0.17
C ALA A 34 3.42 -20.21 0.37
N TYR A 35 4.47 -20.20 -0.45
CA TYR A 35 5.63 -21.07 -0.27
C TYR A 35 6.30 -20.81 1.09
N ALA A 36 6.52 -19.57 1.46
CA ALA A 36 7.12 -19.20 2.74
C ALA A 36 6.34 -19.78 3.95
N ILE A 37 5.02 -19.78 3.91
CA ILE A 37 4.18 -20.31 5.01
C ILE A 37 4.14 -21.85 5.02
N PHE A 38 4.02 -22.49 3.86
CA PHE A 38 3.69 -23.94 3.81
C PHE A 38 4.86 -24.87 3.50
N ASN A 39 5.97 -24.34 2.99
CA ASN A 39 7.04 -25.18 2.45
C ASN A 39 8.45 -24.70 2.82
N SER A 40 8.61 -23.59 3.55
CA SER A 40 9.92 -23.12 3.98
C SER A 40 10.22 -23.50 5.43
N ASP A 41 11.49 -23.48 5.79
CA ASP A 41 11.98 -23.74 7.14
C ASP A 41 12.23 -22.43 7.95
N ILE A 42 11.63 -21.31 7.51
CA ILE A 42 11.83 -19.98 8.16
C ILE A 42 11.29 -19.90 9.60
N GLY A 43 10.43 -20.83 9.98
CA GLY A 43 9.86 -20.92 11.32
C GLY A 43 10.67 -21.74 12.31
N ASP A 44 11.80 -22.33 11.89
CA ASP A 44 12.59 -23.26 12.69
C ASP A 44 11.71 -24.38 13.28
N ASP A 45 11.41 -24.31 14.59
CA ASP A 45 10.59 -25.32 15.30
C ASP A 45 9.06 -25.10 15.11
N ILE A 46 8.63 -24.04 14.41
CA ILE A 46 7.24 -23.67 14.19
C ILE A 46 6.91 -23.80 12.70
N ASP A 47 5.83 -24.51 12.37
CA ASP A 47 5.32 -24.63 11.02
C ASP A 47 3.88 -24.08 10.89
N TYR A 48 3.28 -24.23 9.72
CA TYR A 48 1.91 -23.75 9.44
C TYR A 48 0.83 -24.45 10.28
N THR A 49 1.12 -25.56 10.96
CA THR A 49 0.17 -26.28 11.84
C THR A 49 0.21 -25.74 13.28
N TYR A 50 1.14 -24.82 13.57
CA TYR A 50 1.30 -24.27 14.91
C TYR A 50 0.01 -23.54 15.35
N PRO A 51 -0.56 -23.91 16.53
CA PRO A 51 -1.80 -23.33 17.02
C PRO A 51 -1.56 -21.93 17.58
N LEU A 52 -2.38 -20.98 17.13
CA LEU A 52 -2.44 -19.63 17.67
C LEU A 52 -3.57 -19.56 18.71
N GLU A 53 -3.23 -19.46 19.99
CA GLU A 53 -4.21 -19.33 21.08
C GLU A 53 -4.84 -17.93 21.12
N LYS A 54 -4.13 -16.93 20.64
CA LYS A 54 -4.54 -15.54 20.64
C LYS A 54 -4.13 -14.89 19.34
N PHE A 55 -4.96 -14.02 18.87
CA PHE A 55 -4.66 -13.18 17.72
C PHE A 55 -4.69 -11.71 18.16
N ASP A 56 -3.55 -11.04 18.04
CA ASP A 56 -3.42 -9.62 18.34
C ASP A 56 -3.83 -8.80 17.12
N ILE A 57 -4.90 -8.04 17.24
CA ILE A 57 -5.38 -7.11 16.22
C ILE A 57 -5.11 -5.68 16.68
N PHE A 58 -4.32 -4.95 15.90
CA PHE A 58 -4.08 -3.55 16.12
C PHE A 58 -5.12 -2.70 15.38
N ILE A 59 -6.10 -2.16 16.11
CA ILE A 59 -7.16 -1.32 15.54
C ILE A 59 -7.04 0.09 16.10
N ALA A 60 -6.78 1.07 15.23
CA ALA A 60 -6.77 2.49 15.58
C ALA A 60 -5.91 2.86 16.80
N GLY A 61 -4.77 2.20 16.98
CA GLY A 61 -3.87 2.46 18.11
C GLY A 61 -4.15 1.60 19.36
N VAL A 62 -5.17 0.73 19.31
CA VAL A 62 -5.52 -0.17 20.42
C VAL A 62 -5.19 -1.61 20.02
N ASN A 63 -4.40 -2.29 20.86
CA ASN A 63 -4.17 -3.71 20.69
C ASN A 63 -5.32 -4.50 21.31
N LEU A 64 -6.03 -5.27 20.47
CA LEU A 64 -7.14 -6.14 20.88
C LEU A 64 -6.70 -7.59 20.74
N GLN A 65 -6.73 -8.34 21.82
CA GLN A 65 -6.48 -9.77 21.78
C GLN A 65 -7.80 -10.51 21.54
N ILE A 66 -7.89 -11.18 20.39
CA ILE A 66 -9.03 -12.03 20.07
C ILE A 66 -8.62 -13.47 20.36
N PRO A 67 -9.31 -14.18 21.26
CA PRO A 67 -9.09 -15.60 21.44
C PRO A 67 -9.56 -16.32 20.17
N LEU A 68 -8.65 -16.90 19.43
CA LEU A 68 -8.91 -17.65 18.20
C LEU A 68 -8.09 -18.92 18.25
N GLU A 69 -8.74 -20.06 18.16
CA GLU A 69 -8.09 -21.37 18.03
C GLU A 69 -7.94 -21.69 16.54
N TYR A 70 -6.97 -21.05 15.86
CA TYR A 70 -6.62 -21.33 14.46
C TYR A 70 -5.16 -21.71 14.35
N GLN A 71 -4.84 -22.53 13.34
CA GLN A 71 -3.46 -22.75 12.93
C GLN A 71 -2.97 -21.56 12.06
N ILE A 72 -1.65 -21.34 12.02
CA ILE A 72 -1.03 -20.30 11.18
C ILE A 72 -1.49 -20.43 9.73
N GLY A 73 -1.49 -21.65 9.18
CA GLY A 73 -1.88 -21.92 7.81
C GLY A 73 -3.33 -21.59 7.51
N ASP A 74 -4.26 -21.90 8.41
CA ASP A 74 -5.69 -21.60 8.23
C ASP A 74 -5.93 -20.10 8.17
N LEU A 75 -5.34 -19.37 9.11
CA LEU A 75 -5.43 -17.92 9.17
C LEU A 75 -4.81 -17.28 7.93
N PHE A 76 -3.64 -17.76 7.52
CA PHE A 76 -2.98 -17.29 6.30
C PHE A 76 -3.86 -17.47 5.06
N ILE A 77 -4.46 -18.65 4.84
CA ILE A 77 -5.32 -18.92 3.68
C ILE A 77 -6.50 -17.93 3.62
N ILE A 78 -7.11 -17.62 4.78
CA ILE A 78 -8.21 -16.67 4.85
C ILE A 78 -7.77 -15.29 4.33
N PHE A 79 -6.67 -14.74 4.86
CA PHE A 79 -6.19 -13.41 4.47
C PHE A 79 -5.63 -13.39 3.06
N TRP A 80 -4.89 -14.40 2.68
CA TRP A 80 -4.38 -14.55 1.32
C TRP A 80 -5.53 -14.55 0.30
N SER A 81 -6.62 -15.25 0.57
CA SER A 81 -7.81 -15.27 -0.28
C SER A 81 -8.46 -13.88 -0.37
N ILE A 82 -8.55 -13.14 0.73
CA ILE A 82 -9.05 -11.77 0.75
C ILE A 82 -8.17 -10.88 -0.15
N PHE A 83 -6.84 -10.97 -0.03
CA PHE A 83 -5.93 -10.19 -0.87
C PHE A 83 -6.05 -10.53 -2.35
N VAL A 84 -6.19 -11.81 -2.72
CA VAL A 84 -6.43 -12.21 -4.11
C VAL A 84 -7.72 -11.56 -4.65
N ILE A 85 -8.81 -11.60 -3.89
CA ILE A 85 -10.08 -10.97 -4.28
C ILE A 85 -9.91 -9.46 -4.46
N LEU A 86 -9.29 -8.77 -3.49
CA LEU A 86 -9.07 -7.32 -3.55
C LEU A 86 -8.11 -6.94 -4.70
N PHE A 87 -7.11 -7.76 -4.98
CA PHE A 87 -6.19 -7.59 -6.09
C PHE A 87 -6.92 -7.69 -7.43
N VAL A 88 -7.79 -8.69 -7.59
CA VAL A 88 -8.62 -8.85 -8.80
C VAL A 88 -9.59 -7.68 -8.96
N ILE A 89 -10.25 -7.23 -7.89
CA ILE A 89 -11.11 -6.03 -7.92
C ILE A 89 -10.29 -4.81 -8.38
N SER A 90 -9.09 -4.63 -7.86
CA SER A 90 -8.21 -3.52 -8.22
C SER A 90 -7.72 -3.61 -9.66
N PHE A 91 -7.40 -4.81 -10.14
CA PHE A 91 -7.01 -5.09 -11.52
C PHE A 91 -8.13 -4.73 -12.50
N LEU A 92 -9.37 -5.18 -12.23
CA LEU A 92 -10.53 -4.90 -13.06
C LEU A 92 -10.86 -3.40 -13.08
N GLY A 93 -10.67 -2.71 -11.95
CA GLY A 93 -10.89 -1.28 -11.79
C GLY A 93 -12.35 -0.86 -11.92
N PRO A 94 -12.67 0.45 -11.76
CA PRO A 94 -14.03 0.94 -11.81
C PRO A 94 -14.58 1.09 -13.23
N LYS A 95 -13.73 1.26 -14.25
CA LYS A 95 -14.14 1.49 -15.63
C LYS A 95 -13.35 0.68 -16.66
N LYS A 96 -12.03 0.55 -16.47
CA LYS A 96 -11.12 -0.14 -17.38
C LYS A 96 -10.21 -1.05 -16.57
N ASN A 97 -9.92 -2.25 -17.08
CA ASN A 97 -8.93 -3.12 -16.48
C ASN A 97 -7.50 -2.58 -16.71
N PHE A 98 -6.55 -3.07 -15.90
CA PHE A 98 -5.16 -2.63 -15.93
C PHE A 98 -4.53 -2.73 -17.33
N MET A 99 -4.68 -3.87 -18.02
CA MET A 99 -4.10 -4.08 -19.35
C MET A 99 -4.63 -3.08 -20.40
N LYS A 100 -5.94 -2.79 -20.35
CA LYS A 100 -6.55 -1.80 -21.22
C LYS A 100 -6.04 -0.39 -20.91
N MET A 101 -5.78 -0.08 -19.63
CA MET A 101 -5.20 1.21 -19.26
C MET A 101 -3.77 1.38 -19.79
N ILE A 102 -2.94 0.35 -19.63
CA ILE A 102 -1.56 0.35 -20.19
C ILE A 102 -1.60 0.51 -21.71
N GLY A 103 -2.44 -0.26 -22.40
CA GLY A 103 -2.59 -0.15 -23.87
C GLY A 103 -3.02 1.26 -24.31
N ASN A 104 -3.99 1.87 -23.63
CA ASN A 104 -4.45 3.22 -23.95
C ASN A 104 -3.36 4.31 -23.72
N ILE A 105 -2.54 4.15 -22.67
CA ILE A 105 -1.40 5.07 -22.43
C ILE A 105 -0.38 4.96 -23.57
N LEU A 106 -0.05 3.74 -23.99
CA LEU A 106 0.89 3.48 -25.09
C LEU A 106 0.35 3.98 -26.44
N SER A 107 -0.96 3.88 -26.68
CA SER A 107 -1.63 4.37 -27.89
C SER A 107 -1.92 5.87 -27.89
N ASN A 108 -1.49 6.59 -26.84
CA ASN A 108 -1.80 8.02 -26.64
C ASN A 108 -3.30 8.36 -26.65
N GLU A 109 -4.13 7.40 -26.23
CA GLU A 109 -5.55 7.64 -26.07
C GLU A 109 -5.86 8.45 -24.80
N LYS A 110 -6.92 9.29 -24.84
CA LYS A 110 -7.37 10.03 -23.67
C LYS A 110 -7.81 9.06 -22.56
N THR A 111 -7.05 9.04 -21.47
CA THR A 111 -7.34 8.21 -20.30
C THR A 111 -7.29 9.04 -19.03
N SER A 112 -8.15 8.70 -18.08
CA SER A 112 -8.01 9.19 -16.70
C SER A 112 -7.42 8.09 -15.85
N PHE A 113 -6.41 8.39 -15.05
CA PHE A 113 -5.84 7.41 -14.11
C PHE A 113 -6.88 6.91 -13.10
N SER A 114 -7.93 7.71 -12.82
CA SER A 114 -9.05 7.26 -11.99
C SER A 114 -9.89 6.12 -12.60
N ASP A 115 -9.63 5.74 -13.85
CA ASP A 115 -10.37 4.66 -14.53
C ASP A 115 -9.89 3.25 -14.12
N ASN A 116 -8.73 3.13 -13.45
CA ASN A 116 -8.23 1.86 -12.92
C ASN A 116 -7.56 2.03 -11.55
N TYR A 117 -7.90 1.14 -10.60
CA TYR A 117 -7.32 1.18 -9.25
C TYR A 117 -5.90 0.65 -9.22
N MET A 118 -5.60 -0.48 -9.88
CA MET A 118 -4.28 -1.12 -9.85
C MET A 118 -3.17 -0.17 -10.35
N LEU A 119 -3.43 0.55 -11.44
CA LEU A 119 -2.48 1.54 -11.95
C LEU A 119 -2.16 2.62 -10.92
N ASN A 120 -3.18 3.08 -10.19
CA ASN A 120 -2.98 4.06 -9.12
C ASN A 120 -2.27 3.45 -7.90
N ILE A 121 -2.57 2.21 -7.54
CA ILE A 121 -1.90 1.49 -6.46
C ILE A 121 -0.40 1.41 -6.74
N ILE A 122 -0.01 0.89 -7.90
CA ILE A 122 1.41 0.75 -8.27
C ILE A 122 2.10 2.11 -8.32
N LYS A 123 1.44 3.12 -8.90
CA LYS A 123 1.95 4.50 -8.92
C LYS A 123 2.22 5.04 -7.51
N TRP A 124 1.23 4.95 -6.60
CA TRP A 124 1.37 5.46 -5.24
C TRP A 124 2.30 4.61 -4.38
N PHE A 125 2.37 3.30 -4.62
CA PHE A 125 3.35 2.42 -4.01
C PHE A 125 4.79 2.83 -4.38
N SER A 126 5.06 3.06 -5.66
CA SER A 126 6.38 3.52 -6.13
C SER A 126 6.74 4.90 -5.57
N ILE A 127 5.78 5.83 -5.47
CA ILE A 127 5.98 7.14 -4.83
C ILE A 127 6.27 6.96 -3.33
N LEU A 128 5.55 6.06 -2.64
CA LEU A 128 5.76 5.79 -1.23
C LEU A 128 7.18 5.24 -0.99
N VAL A 129 7.63 4.28 -1.80
CA VAL A 129 9.00 3.75 -1.70
C VAL A 129 10.04 4.84 -1.97
N LEU A 130 9.85 5.66 -3.00
CA LEU A 130 10.74 6.80 -3.27
C LEU A 130 10.84 7.76 -2.08
N VAL A 131 9.70 8.13 -1.50
CA VAL A 131 9.66 9.06 -0.36
C VAL A 131 10.27 8.41 0.88
N SER A 132 10.00 7.12 1.12
CA SER A 132 10.61 6.36 2.23
C SER A 132 12.13 6.30 2.08
N ALA A 133 12.65 6.03 0.88
CA ALA A 133 14.10 6.01 0.63
C ALA A 133 14.74 7.39 0.91
N VAL A 134 14.11 8.48 0.48
CA VAL A 134 14.59 9.84 0.79
C VAL A 134 14.59 10.11 2.28
N ILE A 135 13.52 9.72 3.00
CA ILE A 135 13.44 9.87 4.46
C ILE A 135 14.54 9.07 5.14
N THR A 136 14.75 7.81 4.74
CA THR A 136 15.80 6.94 5.30
C THR A 136 17.19 7.57 5.13
N ILE A 137 17.54 8.03 3.92
CA ILE A 137 18.85 8.70 3.66
C ILE A 137 19.03 9.93 4.56
N ILE A 138 17.99 10.74 4.72
CA ILE A 138 18.02 11.92 5.59
C ILE A 138 18.22 11.48 7.06
N GLN A 139 17.44 10.53 7.55
CA GLN A 139 17.52 10.06 8.93
C GLN A 139 18.89 9.46 9.26
N GLU A 140 19.44 8.62 8.38
CA GLU A 140 20.75 8.04 8.53
C GLU A 140 21.85 9.12 8.58
N SER A 141 21.72 10.20 7.80
CA SER A 141 22.66 11.32 7.87
C SER A 141 22.68 12.04 9.23
N PHE A 142 21.61 11.89 10.02
CA PHE A 142 21.50 12.38 11.39
C PHE A 142 21.73 11.27 12.46
N GLY A 143 22.13 10.06 12.05
CA GLY A 143 22.35 8.92 12.96
C GLY A 143 21.06 8.32 13.51
N ILE A 144 19.91 8.57 12.87
CA ILE A 144 18.61 7.99 13.26
C ILE A 144 18.42 6.70 12.48
N VAL A 145 18.33 5.58 13.19
CA VAL A 145 18.13 4.26 12.59
C VAL A 145 16.68 3.82 12.80
N THR A 146 16.12 3.16 11.77
CA THR A 146 14.79 2.56 11.83
C THR A 146 14.95 1.04 11.89
N GLU A 147 14.63 0.45 13.03
CA GLU A 147 14.71 -0.99 13.27
C GLU A 147 13.32 -1.53 13.57
N PRO A 148 12.99 -2.72 13.03
CA PRO A 148 11.76 -3.41 13.37
C PRO A 148 11.79 -3.91 14.83
N PRO A 149 10.63 -4.25 15.43
CA PRO A 149 10.58 -4.95 16.70
C PRO A 149 11.32 -6.28 16.61
N ASP A 150 11.97 -6.68 17.71
CA ASP A 150 12.49 -8.03 17.84
C ASP A 150 11.33 -9.03 17.87
N THR A 151 11.32 -9.95 16.92
CA THR A 151 10.34 -11.02 16.84
C THR A 151 11.01 -12.35 17.13
N ALA A 152 10.35 -13.17 17.93
CA ALA A 152 10.90 -14.46 18.34
C ALA A 152 10.94 -15.50 17.22
N ASN A 153 10.18 -15.29 16.12
CA ASN A 153 10.07 -16.27 15.04
C ASN A 153 9.67 -15.60 13.71
N ASP A 154 10.41 -15.90 12.64
CA ASP A 154 10.22 -15.29 11.32
C ASP A 154 8.89 -15.67 10.65
N LEU A 155 8.35 -16.89 10.89
CA LEU A 155 7.07 -17.31 10.36
C LEU A 155 5.90 -16.51 10.99
N ILE A 156 5.97 -16.29 12.31
CA ILE A 156 5.00 -15.47 13.03
C ILE A 156 5.11 -14.01 12.57
N LEU A 157 6.32 -13.49 12.39
CA LEU A 157 6.57 -12.16 11.85
C LEU A 157 5.91 -12.00 10.46
N PHE A 158 6.12 -12.97 9.56
CA PHE A 158 5.54 -12.91 8.23
C PHE A 158 4.00 -12.93 8.25
N LEU A 159 3.41 -13.76 9.13
CA LEU A 159 1.97 -13.77 9.32
C LEU A 159 1.46 -12.40 9.80
N GLN A 160 2.06 -11.82 10.84
CA GLN A 160 1.66 -10.51 11.40
C GLN A 160 1.77 -9.40 10.36
N ILE A 161 2.90 -9.31 9.64
CA ILE A 161 3.10 -8.34 8.57
C ILE A 161 2.08 -8.51 7.44
N SER A 162 1.73 -9.77 7.12
CA SER A 162 0.72 -10.07 6.10
C SER A 162 -0.68 -9.65 6.52
N LEU A 163 -0.99 -9.65 7.80
CA LEU A 163 -2.30 -9.28 8.35
C LEU A 163 -2.49 -7.78 8.55
N ALA A 164 -1.41 -7.08 8.88
CA ALA A 164 -1.42 -5.65 9.17
C ALA A 164 -2.18 -4.80 8.13
N PRO A 165 -2.06 -5.02 6.80
CA PRO A 165 -2.80 -4.26 5.80
C PRO A 165 -4.32 -4.30 5.94
N ILE A 166 -4.90 -5.36 6.48
CA ILE A 166 -6.35 -5.44 6.68
C ILE A 166 -6.73 -4.76 8.00
N THR A 167 -6.06 -5.15 9.08
CA THR A 167 -6.42 -4.69 10.43
C THR A 167 -6.17 -3.20 10.62
N GLU A 168 -5.03 -2.71 10.14
CA GLU A 168 -4.68 -1.30 10.25
C GLU A 168 -5.50 -0.42 9.30
N GLU A 169 -5.80 -0.86 8.06
CA GLU A 169 -6.64 -0.07 7.16
C GLU A 169 -8.09 0.01 7.66
N ILE A 170 -8.62 -1.03 8.28
CA ILE A 170 -9.91 -0.96 8.97
C ILE A 170 -9.85 0.05 10.11
N GLY A 171 -8.83 0.00 10.96
CA GLY A 171 -8.69 0.91 12.09
C GLY A 171 -8.49 2.35 11.68
N PHE A 172 -7.43 2.62 10.95
CA PHE A 172 -7.01 3.99 10.66
C PHE A 172 -7.81 4.61 9.51
N ARG A 173 -8.18 3.86 8.46
CA ARG A 173 -8.84 4.44 7.28
C ARG A 173 -10.35 4.35 7.38
N LEU A 174 -10.90 3.17 7.63
CA LEU A 174 -12.35 3.03 7.67
C LEU A 174 -12.93 3.71 8.92
N ILE A 175 -12.36 3.47 10.12
CA ILE A 175 -12.89 4.03 11.39
C ILE A 175 -12.46 5.49 11.56
N LEU A 176 -11.15 5.80 11.57
CA LEU A 176 -10.67 7.14 11.92
C LEU A 176 -10.78 8.18 10.79
N ILE A 177 -10.86 7.78 9.53
CA ILE A 177 -11.08 8.69 8.40
C ILE A 177 -12.49 8.54 7.85
N GLY A 178 -12.94 7.31 7.54
CA GLY A 178 -14.20 7.05 6.84
C GLY A 178 -15.43 7.50 7.62
N ILE A 179 -15.52 7.16 8.91
CA ILE A 179 -16.66 7.55 9.75
C ILE A 179 -16.72 9.09 9.91
N PRO A 180 -15.65 9.81 10.27
CA PRO A 180 -15.69 11.28 10.32
C PRO A 180 -16.01 11.93 8.97
N LEU A 181 -15.48 11.43 7.85
CA LEU A 181 -15.85 11.93 6.53
C LEU A 181 -17.35 11.74 6.24
N PHE A 182 -17.89 10.57 6.61
CA PHE A 182 -19.32 10.33 6.50
C PHE A 182 -20.13 11.35 7.31
N LEU A 183 -19.76 11.60 8.56
CA LEU A 183 -20.44 12.56 9.42
C LEU A 183 -20.38 14.00 8.88
N ILE A 184 -19.26 14.38 8.23
CA ILE A 184 -19.06 15.74 7.69
C ILE A 184 -19.80 15.94 6.36
N TYR A 185 -19.81 14.93 5.47
CA TYR A 185 -20.23 15.10 4.06
C TYR A 185 -21.44 14.27 3.67
N SER A 186 -22.06 13.54 4.61
CA SER A 186 -23.21 12.70 4.31
C SER A 186 -24.43 13.55 3.93
N HIS A 187 -25.10 13.16 2.87
CA HIS A 187 -26.36 13.74 2.40
C HIS A 187 -27.52 12.73 2.45
N LYS A 188 -27.27 11.53 2.93
CA LYS A 188 -28.23 10.44 3.07
C LYS A 188 -27.98 9.66 4.36
N SER A 189 -29.03 9.13 4.95
CA SER A 189 -29.02 8.43 6.23
C SER A 189 -29.29 6.92 6.14
N SER A 190 -29.16 6.28 4.95
CA SER A 190 -29.38 4.84 4.83
C SER A 190 -28.13 4.03 5.14
N ILE A 191 -28.30 2.85 5.74
CA ILE A 191 -27.20 1.91 6.04
C ILE A 191 -26.43 1.50 4.75
N LYS A 192 -27.13 1.29 3.64
CA LYS A 192 -26.50 0.98 2.37
C LYS A 192 -25.60 2.11 1.88
N PHE A 193 -26.03 3.36 2.07
CA PHE A 193 -25.23 4.53 1.71
C PHE A 193 -24.04 4.69 2.65
N PHE A 194 -24.20 4.44 3.94
CA PHE A 194 -23.12 4.42 4.93
C PHE A 194 -22.01 3.44 4.50
N ILE A 195 -22.35 2.16 4.28
CA ILE A 195 -21.37 1.15 3.87
C ILE A 195 -20.67 1.53 2.55
N LYS A 196 -21.41 2.02 1.54
CA LYS A 196 -20.81 2.48 0.29
C LYS A 196 -19.86 3.66 0.48
N SER A 197 -20.19 4.58 1.38
CA SER A 197 -19.37 5.75 1.66
C SER A 197 -18.09 5.38 2.41
N LEU A 198 -18.14 4.40 3.30
CA LEU A 198 -16.94 3.84 3.95
C LEU A 198 -16.07 3.07 2.96
N TRP A 199 -16.68 2.32 2.03
CA TRP A 199 -15.93 1.59 1.00
C TRP A 199 -15.23 2.51 0.01
N SER A 200 -15.87 3.58 -0.43
CA SER A 200 -15.35 4.53 -1.43
C SER A 200 -15.85 5.94 -1.15
N PRO A 201 -15.18 6.69 -0.24
CA PRO A 201 -15.65 8.00 0.22
C PRO A 201 -15.85 9.00 -0.90
N TYR A 202 -14.83 9.25 -1.71
CA TYR A 202 -14.88 10.28 -2.75
C TYR A 202 -15.97 10.06 -3.80
N SER A 203 -16.28 8.81 -4.11
CA SER A 203 -17.29 8.46 -5.12
C SER A 203 -18.72 8.56 -4.61
N ASN A 204 -18.95 8.52 -3.30
CA ASN A 204 -20.27 8.46 -2.70
C ASN A 204 -20.63 9.71 -1.87
N LEU A 205 -19.64 10.38 -1.28
CA LEU A 205 -19.86 11.59 -0.49
C LEU A 205 -19.81 12.84 -1.38
N HIS A 206 -20.62 13.86 -1.04
CA HIS A 206 -20.55 15.17 -1.67
C HIS A 206 -19.46 16.04 -1.02
N VAL A 207 -18.22 15.82 -1.42
CA VAL A 207 -17.08 16.54 -0.87
C VAL A 207 -16.98 17.93 -1.52
N TYR A 208 -17.58 18.94 -0.90
CA TYR A 208 -17.56 20.32 -1.37
C TYR A 208 -16.34 21.12 -0.87
N ASP A 209 -15.68 20.69 0.22
CA ASP A 209 -14.45 21.27 0.75
C ASP A 209 -13.43 20.19 1.08
N SER A 210 -12.52 19.94 0.16
CA SER A 210 -11.47 18.92 0.32
C SER A 210 -10.46 19.26 1.42
N LYS A 211 -10.37 20.52 1.89
CA LYS A 211 -9.41 20.93 2.92
C LYS A 211 -9.65 20.21 4.24
N LYS A 212 -10.94 20.04 4.62
CA LYS A 212 -11.30 19.30 5.84
C LYS A 212 -10.90 17.83 5.73
N ALA A 213 -11.14 17.21 4.56
CA ALA A 213 -10.74 15.82 4.33
C ALA A 213 -9.21 15.66 4.38
N ILE A 214 -8.46 16.57 3.75
CA ILE A 214 -6.99 16.56 3.77
C ILE A 214 -6.47 16.77 5.19
N GLY A 215 -7.03 17.72 5.95
CA GLY A 215 -6.65 17.95 7.35
C GLY A 215 -6.83 16.70 8.21
N LEU A 216 -7.96 15.99 8.07
CA LEU A 216 -8.23 14.75 8.76
C LEU A 216 -7.22 13.65 8.36
N ILE A 217 -6.94 13.50 7.07
CA ILE A 217 -5.96 12.53 6.55
C ILE A 217 -4.57 12.79 7.15
N VAL A 218 -4.14 14.05 7.22
CA VAL A 218 -2.83 14.42 7.80
C VAL A 218 -2.78 14.07 9.28
N ILE A 219 -3.81 14.44 10.06
CA ILE A 219 -3.87 14.15 11.50
C ILE A 219 -3.82 12.63 11.74
N VAL A 220 -4.64 11.85 11.05
CA VAL A 220 -4.67 10.39 11.20
C VAL A 220 -3.38 9.75 10.70
N GLY A 221 -2.76 10.28 9.63
CA GLY A 221 -1.47 9.82 9.13
C GLY A 221 -0.33 10.03 10.14
N ILE A 222 -0.29 11.19 10.82
CA ILE A 222 0.69 11.44 11.90
C ILE A 222 0.42 10.48 13.07
N PHE A 223 -0.84 10.31 13.46
CA PHE A 223 -1.21 9.37 14.51
C PHE A 223 -0.80 7.93 14.17
N PHE A 224 -0.95 7.51 12.91
CA PHE A 224 -0.48 6.21 12.43
C PHE A 224 1.03 6.01 12.66
N GLY A 225 1.84 7.03 12.36
CA GLY A 225 3.28 6.97 12.63
C GLY A 225 3.61 6.88 14.12
N VAL A 226 2.96 7.68 14.95
CA VAL A 226 3.14 7.65 16.41
C VAL A 226 2.71 6.30 16.98
N ALA A 227 1.62 5.74 16.50
CA ALA A 227 1.10 4.45 16.95
C ALA A 227 2.12 3.31 16.81
N HIS A 228 2.96 3.32 15.75
CA HIS A 228 4.02 2.32 15.56
C HIS A 228 5.08 2.30 16.68
N VAL A 229 5.25 3.40 17.39
CA VAL A 229 6.26 3.51 18.46
C VAL A 229 5.67 3.28 19.84
N ILE A 230 4.38 3.61 20.04
CA ILE A 230 3.72 3.48 21.35
C ILE A 230 2.91 2.19 21.51
N SER A 231 2.77 1.38 20.44
CA SER A 231 2.10 0.06 20.49
C SER A 231 2.95 -0.97 21.24
N GLY A 232 2.36 -2.10 21.60
CA GLY A 232 2.95 -3.12 22.48
C GLY A 232 4.26 -3.77 21.98
N GLU A 233 4.57 -3.68 20.68
CA GLU A 233 5.84 -4.07 20.07
C GLU A 233 6.40 -2.88 19.27
N PRO A 234 7.04 -1.93 19.97
CA PRO A 234 7.37 -0.65 19.37
C PRO A 234 8.56 -0.74 18.41
N TRP A 235 8.40 -0.11 17.25
CA TRP A 235 9.50 0.25 16.36
C TRP A 235 10.38 1.33 17.02
N THR A 236 11.61 1.47 16.55
CA THR A 236 12.44 2.61 16.95
C THR A 236 11.83 3.94 16.48
N THR A 237 12.19 5.05 17.15
CA THR A 237 11.63 6.40 16.87
C THR A 237 11.80 6.86 15.43
N GLY A 238 12.80 6.31 14.70
CA GLY A 238 12.99 6.56 13.27
C GLY A 238 11.76 6.21 12.43
N LYS A 239 10.96 5.24 12.86
CA LYS A 239 9.73 4.82 12.16
C LYS A 239 8.64 5.89 12.11
N ILE A 240 8.59 6.81 13.09
CA ILE A 240 7.52 7.81 13.20
C ILE A 240 7.35 8.60 11.89
N LEU A 241 8.42 9.17 11.37
CA LEU A 241 8.34 10.01 10.18
C LEU A 241 7.96 9.20 8.95
N GLN A 242 8.60 8.06 8.75
CA GLN A 242 8.35 7.16 7.62
C GLN A 242 6.92 6.65 7.62
N ALA A 243 6.42 6.15 8.77
CA ALA A 243 5.07 5.64 8.90
C ALA A 243 4.01 6.78 8.85
N SER A 244 4.31 7.98 9.37
CA SER A 244 3.40 9.13 9.23
C SER A 244 3.17 9.51 7.78
N VAL A 245 4.23 9.62 6.98
CA VAL A 245 4.12 9.95 5.56
C VAL A 245 3.43 8.82 4.79
N GLY A 246 3.77 7.56 5.09
CA GLY A 246 3.06 6.39 4.57
C GLY A 246 1.57 6.44 4.91
N GLY A 247 1.25 6.78 6.17
CA GLY A 247 -0.11 6.94 6.66
C GLY A 247 -0.91 8.03 5.93
N ILE A 248 -0.28 9.15 5.60
CA ILE A 248 -0.90 10.22 4.81
C ILE A 248 -1.17 9.75 3.38
N ILE A 249 -0.21 9.08 2.73
CA ILE A 249 -0.39 8.54 1.37
C ILE A 249 -1.51 7.50 1.34
N LEU A 250 -1.52 6.54 2.28
CA LEU A 250 -2.57 5.54 2.41
C LEU A 250 -3.94 6.17 2.68
N GLY A 251 -4.01 7.19 3.55
CA GLY A 251 -5.23 7.95 3.81
C GLY A 251 -5.75 8.68 2.57
N TRP A 252 -4.85 9.26 1.78
CA TRP A 252 -5.20 9.88 0.49
C TRP A 252 -5.71 8.84 -0.52
N VAL A 253 -5.04 7.68 -0.63
CA VAL A 253 -5.46 6.59 -1.53
C VAL A 253 -6.81 6.03 -1.10
N TYR A 254 -7.05 5.83 0.19
CA TYR A 254 -8.35 5.47 0.74
C TYR A 254 -9.43 6.47 0.36
N PHE A 255 -9.20 7.74 0.65
CA PHE A 255 -10.15 8.81 0.32
C PHE A 255 -10.49 8.83 -1.16
N ARG A 256 -9.48 8.75 -2.04
CA ARG A 256 -9.64 8.95 -3.48
C ARG A 256 -10.09 7.71 -4.23
N TYR A 257 -9.58 6.53 -3.85
CA TYR A 257 -9.77 5.27 -4.60
C TYR A 257 -10.48 4.18 -3.79
N GLY A 258 -10.71 4.39 -2.52
CA GLY A 258 -11.46 3.50 -1.64
C GLY A 258 -10.61 2.50 -0.86
N LEU A 259 -11.29 1.72 -0.01
CA LEU A 259 -10.66 0.82 0.96
C LEU A 259 -9.83 -0.29 0.29
N ALA A 260 -10.34 -0.91 -0.77
CA ALA A 260 -9.62 -1.95 -1.50
C ALA A 260 -8.25 -1.46 -2.01
N ALA A 261 -8.20 -0.22 -2.54
CA ALA A 261 -6.95 0.36 -3.03
C ALA A 261 -5.96 0.64 -1.90
N ALA A 262 -6.43 1.11 -0.75
CA ALA A 262 -5.57 1.34 0.42
C ALA A 262 -5.02 0.02 0.98
N ILE A 263 -5.86 -1.01 1.13
CA ILE A 263 -5.44 -2.34 1.60
C ILE A 263 -4.39 -2.94 0.65
N ILE A 264 -4.58 -2.90 -0.67
CA ILE A 264 -3.62 -3.47 -1.62
C ILE A 264 -2.33 -2.63 -1.70
N LEU A 265 -2.40 -1.31 -1.53
CA LEU A 265 -1.20 -0.48 -1.42
C LEU A 265 -0.39 -0.85 -0.16
N HIS A 266 -1.04 -1.00 0.99
CA HIS A 266 -0.41 -1.40 2.23
C HIS A 266 0.11 -2.85 2.15
N TRP A 267 -0.66 -3.76 1.54
CA TRP A 267 -0.21 -5.12 1.22
C TRP A 267 1.09 -5.12 0.39
N ALA A 268 1.23 -4.19 -0.55
CA ALA A 268 2.43 -4.08 -1.36
C ALA A 268 3.65 -3.65 -0.53
N THR A 269 3.49 -2.81 0.49
CA THR A 269 4.60 -2.44 1.37
C THR A 269 5.03 -3.55 2.32
N ASN A 270 4.12 -4.45 2.65
CA ASN A 270 4.31 -5.52 3.62
C ASN A 270 4.49 -6.87 2.91
N TYR A 271 3.42 -7.56 2.61
CA TYR A 271 3.44 -8.92 2.05
C TYR A 271 4.27 -9.04 0.76
N PHE A 272 4.09 -8.13 -0.21
CA PHE A 272 4.81 -8.24 -1.48
C PHE A 272 6.32 -8.17 -1.29
N ILE A 273 6.84 -7.20 -0.53
CA ILE A 273 8.27 -7.06 -0.28
C ILE A 273 8.80 -8.24 0.54
N TYR A 274 8.11 -8.57 1.64
CA TYR A 274 8.57 -9.64 2.53
C TYR A 274 8.52 -11.03 1.90
N SER A 275 7.60 -11.31 0.98
CA SER A 275 7.59 -12.58 0.22
C SER A 275 8.89 -12.82 -0.54
N TYR A 276 9.50 -11.77 -1.08
CA TYR A 276 10.81 -11.86 -1.73
C TYR A 276 11.96 -11.94 -0.72
N LEU A 277 11.86 -11.23 0.41
CA LEU A 277 12.87 -11.32 1.47
C LEU A 277 12.97 -12.74 2.02
N PHE A 278 11.85 -13.37 2.32
CA PHE A 278 11.81 -14.74 2.82
C PHE A 278 12.32 -15.75 1.78
N LEU A 279 11.97 -15.57 0.51
CA LEU A 279 12.53 -16.42 -0.56
C LEU A 279 14.05 -16.32 -0.62
N ILE A 280 14.61 -15.11 -0.52
CA ILE A 280 16.06 -14.91 -0.57
C ILE A 280 16.74 -15.46 0.68
N SER A 281 16.14 -15.28 1.84
CA SER A 281 16.60 -15.87 3.11
C SER A 281 16.72 -17.38 2.99
N GLU A 282 15.67 -18.03 2.55
CA GLU A 282 15.60 -19.48 2.34
C GLU A 282 16.64 -19.99 1.34
N LEU A 283 16.68 -19.40 0.12
CA LEU A 283 17.57 -19.84 -0.95
C LEU A 283 19.06 -19.68 -0.64
N ASN A 284 19.41 -18.72 0.21
CA ASN A 284 20.81 -18.42 0.53
C ASN A 284 21.22 -18.86 1.94
N GLY A 285 20.31 -19.41 2.75
CA GLY A 285 20.58 -19.80 4.14
C GLY A 285 21.04 -18.62 5.01
N ILE A 286 20.48 -17.43 4.81
CA ILE A 286 20.80 -16.21 5.54
C ILE A 286 19.57 -15.71 6.30
N SER A 287 19.76 -14.93 7.38
CA SER A 287 18.62 -14.34 8.09
C SER A 287 17.83 -13.38 7.20
N VAL A 288 16.54 -13.20 7.49
CA VAL A 288 15.65 -12.26 6.78
C VAL A 288 16.21 -10.83 6.83
N GLN A 289 16.83 -10.45 7.93
CA GLN A 289 17.50 -9.15 8.06
C GLN A 289 18.67 -9.03 7.06
N ASN A 290 19.51 -10.07 6.89
CA ASN A 290 20.58 -10.06 5.91
C ASN A 290 20.08 -10.12 4.48
N ALA A 291 18.93 -10.75 4.24
CA ALA A 291 18.29 -10.78 2.93
C ALA A 291 17.91 -9.38 2.43
N SER A 292 17.63 -8.44 3.31
CA SER A 292 17.34 -7.03 2.94
C SER A 292 18.52 -6.36 2.22
N ASN A 293 19.75 -6.76 2.51
CA ASN A 293 20.97 -6.25 1.86
C ASN A 293 21.35 -7.02 0.59
N HIS A 294 20.57 -8.01 0.19
CA HIS A 294 20.86 -8.82 -0.99
C HIS A 294 20.66 -8.00 -2.28
N SER A 295 21.51 -8.22 -3.28
CA SER A 295 21.51 -7.46 -4.56
C SER A 295 20.17 -7.53 -5.31
N MET A 296 19.42 -8.60 -5.17
CA MET A 296 18.08 -8.74 -5.76
C MET A 296 17.09 -7.75 -5.14
N ILE A 297 17.10 -7.59 -3.82
CA ILE A 297 16.25 -6.59 -3.13
C ILE A 297 16.67 -5.18 -3.52
N GLY A 298 17.98 -4.89 -3.55
CA GLY A 298 18.48 -3.60 -4.04
C GLY A 298 18.04 -3.31 -5.48
N THR A 299 17.98 -4.33 -6.35
CA THR A 299 17.45 -4.19 -7.71
C THR A 299 15.98 -3.83 -7.72
N PHE A 300 15.15 -4.49 -6.88
CA PHE A 300 13.73 -4.14 -6.75
C PHE A 300 13.53 -2.72 -6.23
N GLU A 301 14.32 -2.33 -5.24
CA GLU A 301 14.27 -0.98 -4.70
C GLU A 301 14.60 0.07 -5.77
N VAL A 302 15.65 -0.13 -6.57
CA VAL A 302 15.98 0.75 -7.69
C VAL A 302 14.84 0.84 -8.70
N ILE A 303 14.23 -0.28 -9.09
CA ILE A 303 13.07 -0.29 -10.01
C ILE A 303 11.92 0.53 -9.41
N LEU A 304 11.62 0.37 -8.13
CA LEU A 304 10.54 1.09 -7.44
C LEU A 304 10.86 2.59 -7.32
N ILE A 305 12.09 2.96 -6.98
CA ILE A 305 12.52 4.37 -6.89
C ILE A 305 12.43 5.05 -8.26
N VAL A 306 12.96 4.42 -9.32
CA VAL A 306 12.87 4.95 -10.69
C VAL A 306 11.40 5.08 -11.11
N SER A 307 10.57 4.09 -10.81
CA SER A 307 9.13 4.15 -11.05
C SER A 307 8.46 5.27 -10.27
N GLY A 308 8.88 5.53 -9.03
CA GLY A 308 8.42 6.66 -8.22
C GLY A 308 8.74 8.00 -8.85
N ILE A 309 9.98 8.19 -9.33
CA ILE A 309 10.41 9.41 -10.03
C ILE A 309 9.57 9.64 -11.29
N VAL A 310 9.41 8.60 -12.12
CA VAL A 310 8.58 8.68 -13.34
C VAL A 310 7.11 8.96 -12.99
N SER A 311 6.61 8.37 -11.91
CA SER A 311 5.23 8.59 -11.44
C SER A 311 5.00 10.05 -10.98
N VAL A 312 5.94 10.64 -10.26
CA VAL A 312 5.88 12.07 -9.86
C VAL A 312 5.94 12.96 -11.11
N ALA A 313 6.83 12.68 -12.06
CA ALA A 313 6.90 13.42 -13.32
C ALA A 313 5.57 13.35 -14.09
N MET A 314 4.97 12.17 -14.19
CA MET A 314 3.66 11.98 -14.84
C MET A 314 2.53 12.76 -14.14
N LEU A 315 2.50 12.78 -12.82
CA LEU A 315 1.53 13.59 -12.07
C LEU A 315 1.69 15.09 -12.36
N PHE A 316 2.93 15.58 -12.38
CA PHE A 316 3.23 16.99 -12.67
C PHE A 316 2.83 17.38 -14.10
N LEU A 317 3.17 16.56 -15.10
CA LEU A 317 2.82 16.80 -16.51
C LEU A 317 1.30 16.80 -16.72
N GLN A 318 0.58 15.88 -16.08
CA GLN A 318 -0.88 15.83 -16.14
C GLN A 318 -1.53 17.08 -15.51
N TYR A 319 -1.04 17.50 -14.35
CA TYR A 319 -1.52 18.73 -13.71
C TYR A 319 -1.32 19.95 -14.60
N LYS A 320 -0.13 20.10 -15.21
CA LYS A 320 0.17 21.18 -16.13
C LYS A 320 -0.71 21.16 -17.39
N ASN A 321 -0.98 19.98 -17.92
CA ASN A 321 -1.85 19.81 -19.08
C ASN A 321 -3.32 20.18 -18.77
N SER A 322 -3.81 19.85 -17.56
CA SER A 322 -5.15 20.24 -17.13
C SER A 322 -5.32 21.74 -16.98
N LEU A 323 -4.31 22.44 -16.44
CA LEU A 323 -4.32 23.90 -16.36
C LEU A 323 -4.33 24.55 -17.75
N SER A 324 -3.50 24.07 -18.68
CA SER A 324 -3.46 24.61 -20.03
C SER A 324 -4.77 24.43 -20.80
N SER A 325 -5.48 23.32 -20.60
CA SER A 325 -6.79 23.08 -21.21
C SER A 325 -7.90 23.95 -20.59
N ALA A 326 -7.85 24.27 -19.32
CA ALA A 326 -8.78 25.19 -18.66
C ALA A 326 -8.65 26.62 -19.16
N ILE A 327 -7.43 27.13 -19.36
CA ILE A 327 -7.15 28.48 -19.87
C ILE A 327 -7.61 28.65 -21.33
N VAL A 328 -7.58 27.60 -22.14
CA VAL A 328 -8.00 27.66 -23.57
C VAL A 328 -9.53 27.60 -23.71
N SER A 329 -10.25 27.16 -22.68
CA SER A 329 -11.72 27.05 -22.67
C SER A 329 -12.45 28.29 -22.12
N GLU A 330 -11.72 29.26 -21.54
CA GLU A 330 -12.17 30.62 -21.22
C GLU A 330 -11.89 31.58 -22.40
#